data_abb9ea461e29760a2f6c5b0ee3429861
#
_entry.id   abb9ea461e29760a2f6c5b0ee3429861
#
_cell.length_a   1.000
_cell.length_b   1.000
_cell.length_c   1.000
_cell.angle_alpha   90.00
_cell.angle_beta   90.00
_cell.angle_gamma   90.00
#
_symmetry.space_group_name_H-M   'P 1'
#
loop_
_entity.id
_entity.type
_entity.pdbx_description
1 polymer ?
#
loop_
_entity_poly.entity_id
_entity_poly.type
_entity_poly.pdbx_seq_one_letter_code
_entity_poly.pdbx_strand_id
1 'polypeptide(L)'
;NATKPGIWQSYAEELVGAGADALELNLYTITADVSVASPDVEMEHLAAVEAVKIVVDVPLAVKLSSYYSAISSFAARVVDAGADGLVLFNRFYAPDIDLEKLELHAALDLSSPADQRIALRWIGILRSQLPGISLACTSGVHGGDEVAKALLVGADVACTTSAVMQRGAGAITEMLDQTSAWLERHDFASVAEARGKMSAASRRGASIYERAQYMDVIKGDW
;
A
#
# COMPACT_ATOMS: atom_id res chain seq x y z
N ASN A 1 -9.83 7.28 8.95
CA ASN A 1 -11.03 6.55 8.48
C ASN A 1 -12.28 7.34 8.80
N ALA A 2 -12.74 8.21 7.93
CA ALA A 2 -14.04 8.83 8.08
C ALA A 2 -15.03 8.06 7.20
N THR A 3 -16.21 7.77 7.75
CA THR A 3 -17.26 7.02 7.07
C THR A 3 -18.42 7.91 6.61
N LYS A 4 -18.33 9.22 6.84
CA LYS A 4 -19.39 10.18 6.47
C LYS A 4 -18.78 11.37 5.75
N PRO A 5 -19.37 11.83 4.64
CA PRO A 5 -18.99 13.09 3.99
C PRO A 5 -18.96 14.26 4.98
N GLY A 6 -17.99 15.15 4.87
CA GLY A 6 -17.85 16.33 5.72
C GLY A 6 -17.09 16.13 7.04
N ILE A 7 -16.87 14.90 7.50
CA ILE A 7 -16.10 14.64 8.73
C ILE A 7 -14.58 14.64 8.47
N TRP A 8 -14.15 14.32 7.27
CA TRP A 8 -12.73 14.23 6.89
C TRP A 8 -11.96 15.52 7.16
N GLN A 9 -12.54 16.66 6.82
CA GLN A 9 -11.95 17.98 6.96
C GLN A 9 -11.73 18.35 8.42
N SER A 10 -12.76 18.25 9.27
CA SER A 10 -12.63 18.59 10.69
C SER A 10 -11.62 17.73 11.42
N TYR A 11 -11.58 16.43 11.14
CA TYR A 11 -10.55 15.55 11.70
C TYR A 11 -9.13 15.90 11.22
N ALA A 12 -8.99 16.26 9.94
CA ALA A 12 -7.71 16.65 9.39
C ALA A 12 -7.19 17.95 10.06
N GLU A 13 -8.05 18.96 10.20
CA GLU A 13 -7.74 20.22 10.89
C GLU A 13 -7.38 19.98 12.36
N GLU A 14 -8.15 19.16 13.08
CA GLU A 14 -7.88 18.81 14.47
C GLU A 14 -6.52 18.11 14.66
N LEU A 15 -6.18 17.16 13.76
CA LEU A 15 -4.91 16.44 13.81
C LEU A 15 -3.72 17.36 13.52
N VAL A 16 -3.84 18.23 12.53
CA VAL A 16 -2.80 19.25 12.24
C VAL A 16 -2.70 20.24 13.38
N GLY A 17 -3.82 20.72 13.94
CA GLY A 17 -3.86 21.57 15.11
C GLY A 17 -3.24 20.93 16.35
N ALA A 18 -3.27 19.62 16.47
CA ALA A 18 -2.59 18.85 17.53
C ALA A 18 -1.10 18.61 17.26
N GLY A 19 -0.57 19.06 16.10
CA GLY A 19 0.86 18.99 15.76
C GLY A 19 1.24 17.83 14.83
N ALA A 20 0.32 17.30 14.04
CA ALA A 20 0.67 16.31 13.02
C ALA A 20 1.49 16.97 11.88
N ASP A 21 2.65 16.40 11.55
CA ASP A 21 3.52 16.85 10.46
C ASP A 21 3.10 16.32 9.08
N ALA A 22 2.28 15.28 9.04
CA ALA A 22 1.69 14.68 7.84
C ALA A 22 0.44 13.89 8.20
N LEU A 23 -0.40 13.62 7.20
CA LEU A 23 -1.63 12.83 7.38
C LEU A 23 -1.65 11.62 6.45
N GLU A 24 -2.24 10.51 6.90
CA GLU A 24 -2.62 9.39 6.05
C GLU A 24 -4.16 9.31 5.98
N LEU A 25 -4.70 9.60 4.80
CA LEU A 25 -6.13 9.41 4.49
C LEU A 25 -6.36 7.95 4.07
N ASN A 26 -7.19 7.25 4.80
CA ASN A 26 -7.46 5.84 4.55
C ASN A 26 -8.80 5.67 3.81
N LEU A 27 -8.74 5.43 2.50
CA LEU A 27 -9.91 5.13 1.68
C LEU A 27 -10.29 3.66 1.86
N TYR A 28 -11.26 3.43 2.74
CA TYR A 28 -11.71 2.10 3.13
C TYR A 28 -13.24 2.00 2.97
N THR A 29 -13.68 1.53 1.80
CA THR A 29 -15.09 1.36 1.48
C THR A 29 -15.33 -0.03 0.89
N ILE A 30 -16.31 -0.75 1.42
CA ILE A 30 -16.85 -1.96 0.82
C ILE A 30 -18.20 -1.59 0.22
N THR A 31 -18.26 -1.52 -1.12
CA THR A 31 -19.48 -1.20 -1.85
C THR A 31 -20.27 -2.48 -2.09
N ALA A 32 -21.29 -2.70 -1.27
CA ALA A 32 -22.14 -3.90 -1.35
C ALA A 32 -23.46 -3.66 -2.12
N ASP A 33 -23.79 -2.42 -2.44
CA ASP A 33 -25.00 -2.05 -3.17
C ASP A 33 -24.78 -2.24 -4.67
N VAL A 34 -25.61 -3.08 -5.30
CA VAL A 34 -25.56 -3.40 -6.73
C VAL A 34 -25.89 -2.22 -7.65
N SER A 35 -26.48 -1.17 -7.12
CA SER A 35 -26.81 0.07 -7.87
C SER A 35 -25.64 1.05 -7.97
N VAL A 36 -24.60 0.90 -7.15
CA VAL A 36 -23.43 1.79 -7.13
C VAL A 36 -22.40 1.33 -8.15
N ALA A 37 -22.08 2.19 -9.10
CA ALA A 37 -21.09 1.90 -10.14
C ALA A 37 -19.67 2.27 -9.71
N SER A 38 -18.66 1.60 -10.29
CA SER A 38 -17.23 1.87 -9.98
C SER A 38 -16.83 3.33 -10.14
N PRO A 39 -17.28 4.08 -11.18
CA PRO A 39 -16.97 5.50 -11.29
C PRO A 39 -17.50 6.35 -10.12
N ASP A 40 -18.65 5.99 -9.56
CA ASP A 40 -19.24 6.73 -8.44
C ASP A 40 -18.38 6.57 -7.18
N VAL A 41 -17.88 5.36 -6.90
CA VAL A 41 -16.95 5.08 -5.81
C VAL A 41 -15.64 5.85 -5.98
N GLU A 42 -15.09 5.85 -7.20
CA GLU A 42 -13.86 6.59 -7.49
C GLU A 42 -14.04 8.09 -7.32
N MET A 43 -15.18 8.65 -7.77
CA MET A 43 -15.49 10.07 -7.60
C MET A 43 -15.64 10.45 -6.12
N GLU A 44 -16.32 9.64 -5.33
CA GLU A 44 -16.45 9.88 -3.88
C GLU A 44 -15.08 9.90 -3.19
N HIS A 45 -14.21 8.95 -3.54
CA HIS A 45 -12.87 8.88 -2.97
C HIS A 45 -11.98 10.07 -3.37
N LEU A 46 -12.06 10.51 -4.63
CA LEU A 46 -11.33 11.71 -5.08
C LEU A 46 -11.82 12.96 -4.38
N ALA A 47 -13.14 13.13 -4.25
CA ALA A 47 -13.72 14.25 -3.52
C ALA A 47 -13.29 14.28 -2.05
N ALA A 48 -13.09 13.11 -1.41
CA ALA A 48 -12.55 13.04 -0.06
C ALA A 48 -11.08 13.51 0.02
N VAL A 49 -10.25 13.16 -0.97
CA VAL A 49 -8.85 13.62 -1.05
C VAL A 49 -8.81 15.15 -1.23
N GLU A 50 -9.53 15.67 -2.19
CA GLU A 50 -9.64 17.11 -2.46
C GLU A 50 -10.13 17.88 -1.23
N ALA A 51 -11.17 17.38 -0.57
CA ALA A 51 -11.75 18.01 0.61
C ALA A 51 -10.76 18.12 1.77
N VAL A 52 -9.94 17.09 2.00
CA VAL A 52 -8.88 17.12 3.02
C VAL A 52 -7.77 18.08 2.59
N LYS A 53 -7.31 18.00 1.34
CA LYS A 53 -6.18 18.81 0.86
C LYS A 53 -6.45 20.31 0.85
N ILE A 54 -7.73 20.71 0.72
CA ILE A 54 -8.14 22.12 0.79
C ILE A 54 -7.92 22.73 2.19
N VAL A 55 -8.04 21.92 3.26
CA VAL A 55 -8.01 22.40 4.64
C VAL A 55 -6.68 22.16 5.36
N VAL A 56 -5.72 21.47 4.73
CA VAL A 56 -4.41 21.20 5.35
C VAL A 56 -3.25 21.51 4.40
N ASP A 57 -2.19 22.10 4.97
CA ASP A 57 -0.95 22.40 4.25
C ASP A 57 0.13 21.31 4.41
N VAL A 58 -0.08 20.37 5.34
CA VAL A 58 0.86 19.25 5.57
C VAL A 58 0.77 18.21 4.46
N PRO A 59 1.83 17.41 4.24
CA PRO A 59 1.79 16.32 3.28
C PRO A 59 0.66 15.32 3.57
N LEU A 60 -0.03 14.89 2.50
CA LEU A 60 -1.13 13.95 2.55
C LEU A 60 -0.77 12.65 1.81
N ALA A 61 -0.59 11.58 2.55
CA ALA A 61 -0.55 10.23 1.98
C ALA A 61 -1.97 9.66 1.87
N VAL A 62 -2.25 8.96 0.77
CA VAL A 62 -3.55 8.31 0.55
C VAL A 62 -3.37 6.80 0.47
N LYS A 63 -4.04 6.08 1.38
CA LYS A 63 -4.01 4.63 1.40
C LYS A 63 -5.16 4.05 0.60
N LEU A 64 -4.80 3.27 -0.41
CA LEU A 64 -5.72 2.75 -1.41
C LEU A 64 -6.17 1.32 -1.11
N SER A 65 -7.31 0.95 -1.67
CA SER A 65 -7.76 -0.42 -1.83
C SER A 65 -7.07 -1.06 -3.05
N SER A 66 -6.93 -2.39 -3.04
CA SER A 66 -6.51 -3.15 -4.23
C SER A 66 -7.67 -3.53 -5.15
N TYR A 67 -8.89 -3.09 -4.87
CA TYR A 67 -10.12 -3.51 -5.59
C TYR A 67 -10.55 -2.57 -6.71
N TYR A 68 -9.80 -1.51 -6.99
CA TYR A 68 -10.08 -0.69 -8.17
C TYR A 68 -9.76 -1.45 -9.45
N SER A 69 -10.65 -1.36 -10.44
CA SER A 69 -10.47 -2.05 -11.73
C SER A 69 -9.32 -1.50 -12.56
N ALA A 70 -8.98 -0.22 -12.39
CA ALA A 70 -7.90 0.47 -13.10
C ALA A 70 -7.00 1.23 -12.11
N ILE A 71 -6.25 0.51 -11.28
CA ILE A 71 -5.45 1.06 -10.18
C ILE A 71 -4.49 2.15 -10.64
N SER A 72 -3.76 1.97 -11.76
CA SER A 72 -2.82 2.99 -12.25
C SER A 72 -3.50 4.30 -12.61
N SER A 73 -4.64 4.22 -13.30
CA SER A 73 -5.43 5.41 -13.66
C SER A 73 -5.99 6.10 -12.43
N PHE A 74 -6.54 5.32 -11.49
CA PHE A 74 -7.08 5.88 -10.26
C PHE A 74 -5.98 6.50 -9.39
N ALA A 75 -4.83 5.85 -9.25
CA ALA A 75 -3.68 6.38 -8.52
C ALA A 75 -3.20 7.73 -9.08
N ALA A 76 -3.13 7.88 -10.41
CA ALA A 76 -2.79 9.16 -11.03
C ALA A 76 -3.81 10.25 -10.68
N ARG A 77 -5.10 9.94 -10.74
CA ARG A 77 -6.17 10.90 -10.36
C ARG A 77 -6.12 11.27 -8.87
N VAL A 78 -5.74 10.35 -7.99
CA VAL A 78 -5.54 10.63 -6.55
C VAL A 78 -4.37 11.59 -6.33
N VAL A 79 -3.29 11.44 -7.11
CA VAL A 79 -2.16 12.40 -7.11
C VAL A 79 -2.61 13.76 -7.63
N ASP A 80 -3.36 13.80 -8.73
CA ASP A 80 -3.92 15.04 -9.30
C ASP A 80 -4.89 15.72 -8.31
N ALA A 81 -5.60 14.97 -7.48
CA ALA A 81 -6.46 15.47 -6.42
C ALA A 81 -5.69 16.03 -5.19
N GLY A 82 -4.35 15.93 -5.19
CA GLY A 82 -3.48 16.56 -4.21
C GLY A 82 -2.78 15.61 -3.23
N ALA A 83 -2.76 14.31 -3.49
CA ALA A 83 -1.97 13.39 -2.68
C ALA A 83 -0.47 13.56 -2.91
N ASP A 84 0.32 13.64 -1.83
CA ASP A 84 1.78 13.71 -1.84
C ASP A 84 2.43 12.32 -1.77
N GLY A 85 1.66 11.29 -1.40
CA GLY A 85 2.11 9.91 -1.33
C GLY A 85 0.96 8.91 -1.44
N LEU A 86 1.30 7.67 -1.83
CA LEU A 86 0.35 6.56 -1.91
C LEU A 86 0.81 5.41 -1.02
N VAL A 87 -0.13 4.83 -0.27
CA VAL A 87 0.11 3.67 0.59
C VAL A 87 -0.64 2.46 0.02
N LEU A 88 0.08 1.41 -0.33
CA LEU A 88 -0.44 0.24 -1.04
C LEU A 88 -0.26 -1.02 -0.19
N PHE A 89 -1.31 -1.68 0.24
CA PHE A 89 -2.74 -1.39 0.16
C PHE A 89 -3.43 -1.54 1.52
N ASN A 90 -4.67 -1.05 1.63
CA ASN A 90 -5.56 -1.49 2.69
C ASN A 90 -5.76 -3.00 2.62
N ARG A 91 -5.78 -3.62 3.78
CA ARG A 91 -6.19 -5.01 3.93
C ARG A 91 -7.60 -5.05 4.48
N PHE A 92 -8.51 -5.62 3.71
CA PHE A 92 -9.90 -5.76 4.12
C PHE A 92 -10.04 -7.01 4.99
N TYR A 93 -10.71 -6.86 6.13
CA TYR A 93 -11.10 -8.00 6.94
C TYR A 93 -12.27 -8.68 6.28
N ALA A 94 -12.16 -9.98 6.03
CA ALA A 94 -13.23 -10.81 5.54
C ALA A 94 -13.87 -11.57 6.71
N PRO A 95 -15.20 -11.71 6.74
CA PRO A 95 -15.84 -12.61 7.68
C PRO A 95 -15.48 -14.06 7.36
N ASP A 96 -15.32 -14.88 8.39
CA ASP A 96 -15.20 -16.32 8.27
C ASP A 96 -16.48 -17.00 8.78
N ILE A 97 -16.62 -18.29 8.55
CA ILE A 97 -17.79 -19.09 8.89
C ILE A 97 -17.44 -20.13 9.96
N ASP A 98 -18.06 -20.02 11.12
CA ASP A 98 -18.03 -21.10 12.13
C ASP A 98 -19.00 -22.21 11.68
N LEU A 99 -18.45 -23.32 11.20
CA LEU A 99 -19.22 -24.42 10.66
C LEU A 99 -20.04 -25.18 11.74
N GLU A 100 -19.60 -25.11 12.99
CA GLU A 100 -20.31 -25.80 14.08
C GLU A 100 -21.51 -24.97 14.57
N LYS A 101 -21.36 -23.65 14.59
CA LYS A 101 -22.43 -22.72 15.01
C LYS A 101 -23.29 -22.25 13.85
N LEU A 102 -22.84 -22.42 12.61
CA LEU A 102 -23.45 -21.87 11.40
C LEU A 102 -23.61 -20.35 11.47
N GLU A 103 -22.58 -19.66 11.97
CA GLU A 103 -22.56 -18.21 12.17
C GLU A 103 -21.37 -17.58 11.45
N LEU A 104 -21.57 -16.34 11.01
CA LEU A 104 -20.46 -15.49 10.54
C LEU A 104 -19.72 -14.93 11.76
N HIS A 105 -18.40 -14.99 11.76
CA HIS A 105 -17.59 -14.32 12.76
C HIS A 105 -16.53 -13.44 12.13
N ALA A 106 -16.22 -12.31 12.79
CA ALA A 106 -15.13 -11.45 12.40
C ALA A 106 -13.83 -12.04 12.93
N ALA A 107 -12.94 -12.46 12.03
CA ALA A 107 -11.61 -12.91 12.39
C ALA A 107 -10.57 -11.84 12.06
N LEU A 108 -9.62 -11.61 12.95
CA LEU A 108 -8.44 -10.81 12.68
C LEU A 108 -7.30 -11.72 12.23
N ASP A 109 -7.23 -11.96 10.93
CA ASP A 109 -6.08 -12.64 10.36
C ASP A 109 -4.93 -11.66 10.16
N LEU A 110 -3.83 -11.88 10.86
CA LEU A 110 -2.62 -11.12 10.64
C LEU A 110 -2.02 -11.45 9.26
N SER A 111 -1.41 -10.45 8.61
CA SER A 111 -0.78 -10.68 7.31
C SER A 111 0.36 -11.69 7.41
N SER A 112 0.63 -12.35 6.31
CA SER A 112 1.80 -13.19 6.04
C SER A 112 2.70 -12.55 4.98
N PRO A 113 3.96 -12.99 4.80
CA PRO A 113 4.81 -12.49 3.71
C PRO A 113 4.21 -12.64 2.31
N ALA A 114 3.30 -13.59 2.10
CA ALA A 114 2.61 -13.78 0.82
C ALA A 114 1.70 -12.61 0.44
N ASP A 115 1.15 -11.91 1.43
CA ASP A 115 0.24 -10.77 1.23
C ASP A 115 0.95 -9.55 0.60
N GLN A 116 2.29 -9.50 0.67
CA GLN A 116 3.08 -8.41 0.08
C GLN A 116 3.02 -8.38 -1.46
N ARG A 117 2.80 -9.53 -2.10
CA ARG A 117 2.96 -9.69 -3.56
C ARG A 117 2.12 -8.73 -4.38
N ILE A 118 0.91 -8.42 -3.94
CA ILE A 118 0.03 -7.48 -4.66
C ILE A 118 0.58 -6.05 -4.59
N ALA A 119 1.08 -5.62 -3.43
CA ALA A 119 1.71 -4.32 -3.25
C ALA A 119 2.99 -4.21 -4.08
N LEU A 120 3.85 -5.24 -4.08
CA LEU A 120 5.09 -5.27 -4.88
C LEU A 120 4.80 -5.06 -6.37
N ARG A 121 3.78 -5.73 -6.92
CA ARG A 121 3.39 -5.56 -8.31
C ARG A 121 3.03 -4.11 -8.63
N TRP A 122 2.12 -3.54 -7.85
CA TRP A 122 1.59 -2.21 -8.13
C TRP A 122 2.59 -1.09 -7.82
N ILE A 123 3.42 -1.24 -6.80
CA ILE A 123 4.54 -0.30 -6.55
C ILE A 123 5.52 -0.33 -7.74
N GLY A 124 5.88 -1.51 -8.23
CA GLY A 124 6.76 -1.64 -9.39
C GLY A 124 6.23 -0.96 -10.64
N ILE A 125 4.91 -1.06 -10.89
CA ILE A 125 4.23 -0.38 -12.00
C ILE A 125 4.19 1.13 -11.77
N LEU A 126 3.67 1.57 -10.62
CA LEU A 126 3.45 2.99 -10.32
C LEU A 126 4.75 3.78 -10.21
N ARG A 127 5.83 3.18 -9.71
CA ARG A 127 7.14 3.85 -9.67
C ARG A 127 7.61 4.28 -11.06
N SER A 128 7.29 3.52 -12.11
CA SER A 128 7.63 3.88 -13.49
C SER A 128 6.73 4.95 -14.10
N GLN A 129 5.48 5.00 -13.66
CA GLN A 129 4.44 5.90 -14.21
C GLN A 129 4.31 7.20 -13.43
N LEU A 130 4.58 7.17 -12.12
CA LEU A 130 4.49 8.30 -11.21
C LEU A 130 5.82 8.49 -10.45
N PRO A 131 6.92 8.84 -11.14
CA PRO A 131 8.26 8.80 -10.55
C PRO A 131 8.48 9.81 -9.41
N GLY A 132 7.67 10.87 -9.35
CA GLY A 132 7.77 11.92 -8.34
C GLY A 132 6.98 11.67 -7.06
N ILE A 133 6.11 10.63 -7.03
CA ILE A 133 5.26 10.37 -5.87
C ILE A 133 5.96 9.47 -4.84
N SER A 134 5.73 9.71 -3.55
CA SER A 134 6.16 8.81 -2.49
C SER A 134 5.28 7.56 -2.45
N LEU A 135 5.90 6.36 -2.39
CA LEU A 135 5.20 5.08 -2.36
C LEU A 135 5.54 4.31 -1.07
N ALA A 136 4.52 3.90 -0.34
CA ALA A 136 4.65 3.04 0.82
C ALA A 136 4.09 1.65 0.55
N CYS A 137 4.87 0.62 0.89
CA CYS A 137 4.45 -0.78 0.86
C CYS A 137 3.89 -1.18 2.21
N THR A 138 2.66 -1.67 2.27
CA THR A 138 2.05 -2.21 3.49
C THR A 138 1.41 -3.56 3.23
N SER A 139 1.23 -4.32 4.29
CA SER A 139 0.87 -5.73 4.35
C SER A 139 2.02 -6.67 3.98
N GLY A 140 2.18 -7.72 4.77
CA GLY A 140 3.14 -8.79 4.52
C GLY A 140 4.61 -8.44 4.76
N VAL A 141 4.93 -7.30 5.37
CA VAL A 141 6.30 -6.95 5.77
C VAL A 141 6.60 -7.58 7.12
N HIS A 142 7.37 -8.67 7.13
CA HIS A 142 7.67 -9.45 8.33
C HIS A 142 9.16 -9.54 8.66
N GLY A 143 10.06 -9.21 7.73
CA GLY A 143 11.50 -9.28 7.91
C GLY A 143 12.24 -8.35 6.94
N GLY A 144 13.57 -8.36 7.00
CA GLY A 144 14.42 -7.56 6.12
C GLY A 144 14.30 -7.94 4.65
N ASP A 145 13.97 -9.19 4.33
CA ASP A 145 13.75 -9.64 2.95
C ASP A 145 12.53 -8.92 2.34
N GLU A 146 11.44 -8.77 3.09
CA GLU A 146 10.26 -8.06 2.62
C GLU A 146 10.52 -6.56 2.49
N VAL A 147 11.33 -5.97 3.39
CA VAL A 147 11.79 -4.58 3.25
C VAL A 147 12.63 -4.43 1.99
N ALA A 148 13.60 -5.31 1.74
CA ALA A 148 14.43 -5.28 0.55
C ALA A 148 13.62 -5.42 -0.75
N LYS A 149 12.64 -6.33 -0.78
CA LYS A 149 11.71 -6.48 -1.93
C LYS A 149 10.93 -5.19 -2.19
N ALA A 150 10.39 -4.55 -1.13
CA ALA A 150 9.67 -3.28 -1.25
C ALA A 150 10.56 -2.18 -1.84
N LEU A 151 11.80 -2.03 -1.35
CA LEU A 151 12.77 -1.07 -1.86
C LEU A 151 13.11 -1.34 -3.33
N LEU A 152 13.39 -2.58 -3.69
CA LEU A 152 13.77 -2.96 -5.06
C LEU A 152 12.68 -2.64 -6.08
N VAL A 153 11.41 -2.81 -5.75
CA VAL A 153 10.31 -2.44 -6.66
C VAL A 153 10.03 -0.94 -6.68
N GLY A 154 10.57 -0.18 -5.72
CA GLY A 154 10.51 1.28 -5.71
C GLY A 154 9.71 1.91 -4.58
N ALA A 155 9.41 1.19 -3.50
CA ALA A 155 8.86 1.81 -2.31
C ALA A 155 9.87 2.74 -1.65
N ASP A 156 9.39 3.86 -1.10
CA ASP A 156 10.14 4.78 -0.25
C ASP A 156 10.05 4.35 1.22
N VAL A 157 8.93 3.70 1.58
CA VAL A 157 8.64 3.25 2.94
C VAL A 157 8.10 1.81 2.91
N ALA A 158 8.52 0.99 3.89
CA ALA A 158 7.93 -0.32 4.18
C ALA A 158 7.25 -0.26 5.55
N CYS A 159 5.93 -0.51 5.58
CA CYS A 159 5.12 -0.46 6.79
C CYS A 159 4.87 -1.88 7.33
N THR A 160 5.02 -2.05 8.64
CA THR A 160 4.76 -3.31 9.33
C THR A 160 3.82 -3.10 10.51
N THR A 161 2.88 -4.02 10.70
CA THR A 161 1.98 -4.08 11.85
C THR A 161 1.93 -5.49 12.40
N SER A 162 1.62 -6.47 11.56
CA SER A 162 1.44 -7.88 11.97
C SER A 162 2.69 -8.46 12.64
N ALA A 163 3.88 -8.17 12.14
CA ALA A 163 5.12 -8.64 12.74
C ALA A 163 5.36 -8.03 14.14
N VAL A 164 5.02 -6.74 14.30
CA VAL A 164 5.12 -6.06 15.61
C VAL A 164 4.10 -6.62 16.60
N MET A 165 2.88 -6.92 16.16
CA MET A 165 1.86 -7.56 16.99
C MET A 165 2.27 -8.97 17.43
N GLN A 166 2.95 -9.73 16.57
CA GLN A 166 3.39 -11.10 16.85
C GLN A 166 4.66 -11.17 17.69
N ARG A 167 5.63 -10.25 17.48
CA ARG A 167 7.00 -10.36 18.03
C ARG A 167 7.41 -9.16 18.88
N GLY A 168 6.53 -8.16 19.01
CA GLY A 168 6.84 -6.93 19.72
C GLY A 168 7.71 -5.95 18.91
N ALA A 169 8.06 -4.81 19.52
CA ALA A 169 8.78 -3.73 18.86
C ALA A 169 10.20 -4.11 18.38
N GLY A 170 10.82 -5.14 18.99
CA GLY A 170 12.12 -5.65 18.56
C GLY A 170 12.15 -6.14 17.12
N ALA A 171 11.00 -6.52 16.55
CA ALA A 171 10.89 -6.89 15.14
C ALA A 171 11.34 -5.76 14.19
N ILE A 172 11.19 -4.50 14.57
CA ILE A 172 11.64 -3.35 13.76
C ILE A 172 13.17 -3.31 13.71
N THR A 173 13.84 -3.48 14.84
CA THR A 173 15.32 -3.53 14.91
C THR A 173 15.85 -4.70 14.07
N GLU A 174 15.25 -5.89 14.21
CA GLU A 174 15.62 -7.04 13.40
C GLU A 174 15.51 -6.77 11.90
N MET A 175 14.41 -6.12 11.46
CA MET A 175 14.20 -5.76 10.05
C MET A 175 15.27 -4.78 9.57
N LEU A 176 15.65 -3.79 10.36
CA LEU A 176 16.69 -2.83 10.03
C LEU A 176 18.05 -3.50 9.88
N ASP A 177 18.43 -4.36 10.83
CA ASP A 177 19.69 -5.09 10.80
C ASP A 177 19.77 -6.03 9.59
N GLN A 178 18.70 -6.79 9.34
CA GLN A 178 18.59 -7.69 8.19
C GLN A 178 18.66 -6.93 6.86
N THR A 179 18.00 -5.77 6.77
CA THR A 179 18.03 -4.94 5.57
C THR A 179 19.41 -4.36 5.32
N SER A 180 20.08 -3.87 6.37
CA SER A 180 21.45 -3.37 6.27
C SER A 180 22.42 -4.46 5.79
N ALA A 181 22.36 -5.64 6.40
CA ALA A 181 23.16 -6.78 5.99
C ALA A 181 22.86 -7.24 4.55
N TRP A 182 21.60 -7.10 4.12
CA TRP A 182 21.20 -7.41 2.75
C TRP A 182 21.81 -6.40 1.75
N LEU A 183 21.76 -5.09 2.06
CA LEU A 183 22.37 -4.04 1.22
C LEU A 183 23.87 -4.26 1.06
N GLU A 184 24.57 -4.56 2.17
CA GLU A 184 26.02 -4.85 2.15
C GLU A 184 26.35 -6.08 1.28
N ARG A 185 25.62 -7.18 1.42
CA ARG A 185 25.83 -8.41 0.61
C ARG A 185 25.62 -8.21 -0.89
N HIS A 186 24.86 -7.19 -1.27
CA HIS A 186 24.56 -6.88 -2.66
C HIS A 186 25.27 -5.63 -3.18
N ASP A 187 26.29 -5.16 -2.44
CA ASP A 187 27.14 -4.02 -2.80
C ASP A 187 26.37 -2.71 -3.06
N PHE A 188 25.23 -2.53 -2.37
CA PHE A 188 24.50 -1.25 -2.42
C PHE A 188 25.07 -0.28 -1.38
N ALA A 189 25.55 0.87 -1.83
CA ALA A 189 26.07 1.91 -0.95
C ALA A 189 24.97 2.64 -0.15
N SER A 190 23.71 2.54 -0.57
CA SER A 190 22.57 3.20 0.11
C SER A 190 21.23 2.58 -0.31
N VAL A 191 20.20 2.84 0.51
CA VAL A 191 18.79 2.54 0.17
C VAL A 191 18.38 3.22 -1.15
N ALA A 192 18.84 4.45 -1.38
CA ALA A 192 18.52 5.19 -2.62
C ALA A 192 19.05 4.48 -3.87
N GLU A 193 20.20 3.84 -3.77
CA GLU A 193 20.76 3.07 -4.88
C GLU A 193 19.96 1.79 -5.17
N ALA A 194 19.50 1.07 -4.17
CA ALA A 194 18.70 -0.14 -4.32
C ALA A 194 17.29 0.15 -4.82
N ARG A 195 16.73 1.32 -4.44
CA ARG A 195 15.34 1.66 -4.69
C ARG A 195 14.98 1.71 -6.18
N GLY A 196 13.98 0.93 -6.57
CA GLY A 196 13.43 0.91 -7.92
C GLY A 196 14.25 0.14 -8.96
N LYS A 197 15.35 -0.52 -8.57
CA LYS A 197 16.16 -1.34 -9.49
C LYS A 197 15.35 -2.43 -10.21
N MET A 198 14.27 -2.90 -9.58
CA MET A 198 13.36 -3.90 -10.14
C MET A 198 11.97 -3.34 -10.45
N SER A 199 11.81 -2.02 -10.60
CA SER A 199 10.54 -1.42 -11.06
C SER A 199 10.26 -1.78 -12.53
N ALA A 200 9.04 -1.50 -13.00
CA ALA A 200 8.66 -1.71 -14.40
C ALA A 200 9.47 -0.86 -15.40
N ALA A 201 10.15 0.20 -14.93
CA ALA A 201 11.09 0.96 -15.75
C ALA A 201 12.39 0.19 -16.07
N SER A 202 12.70 -0.88 -15.32
CA SER A 202 13.86 -1.72 -15.60
C SER A 202 13.63 -2.54 -16.88
N ARG A 203 14.72 -2.81 -17.65
CA ARG A 203 14.63 -3.56 -18.94
C ARG A 203 13.95 -4.92 -18.85
N ARG A 204 13.91 -5.55 -17.67
CA ARG A 204 13.28 -6.85 -17.42
C ARG A 204 11.94 -6.75 -16.72
N GLY A 205 11.59 -5.58 -16.14
CA GLY A 205 10.45 -5.44 -15.24
C GLY A 205 9.09 -5.34 -15.94
N ALA A 206 8.97 -4.54 -16.99
CA ALA A 206 7.68 -4.21 -17.60
C ALA A 206 6.85 -5.45 -17.95
N SER A 207 7.43 -6.42 -18.66
CA SER A 207 6.68 -7.60 -19.11
C SER A 207 6.25 -8.53 -17.97
N ILE A 208 7.00 -8.58 -16.87
CA ILE A 208 6.71 -9.44 -15.72
C ILE A 208 5.54 -8.87 -14.91
N TYR A 209 5.47 -7.55 -14.76
CA TYR A 209 4.41 -6.91 -14.00
C TYR A 209 3.07 -6.85 -14.77
N GLU A 210 3.13 -6.63 -16.09
CA GLU A 210 1.95 -6.38 -16.93
C GLU A 210 1.32 -7.66 -17.50
N ARG A 211 2.11 -8.72 -17.68
CA ARG A 211 1.63 -9.98 -18.24
C ARG A 211 1.51 -11.06 -17.17
N ALA A 212 0.41 -11.77 -17.20
CA ALA A 212 0.31 -13.06 -16.52
C ALA A 212 1.15 -14.07 -17.30
N GLN A 213 2.41 -14.27 -16.92
CA GLN A 213 3.32 -15.24 -17.56
C GLN A 213 2.97 -16.67 -17.11
N TYR A 214 1.76 -17.10 -17.46
CA TYR A 214 1.20 -18.38 -17.04
C TYR A 214 2.12 -19.56 -17.37
N MET A 215 2.73 -19.53 -18.56
CA MET A 215 3.63 -20.61 -19.01
C MET A 215 4.96 -20.63 -18.23
N ASP A 216 5.48 -19.47 -17.85
CA ASP A 216 6.72 -19.39 -17.05
C ASP A 216 6.45 -19.81 -15.60
N VAL A 217 5.25 -19.50 -15.08
CA VAL A 217 4.81 -19.95 -13.74
C VAL A 217 4.64 -21.47 -13.71
N ILE A 218 4.06 -22.09 -14.75
CA ILE A 218 3.87 -23.54 -14.81
C ILE A 218 5.17 -24.30 -15.01
N LYS A 219 6.13 -23.72 -15.75
CA LYS A 219 7.45 -24.34 -16.00
C LYS A 219 8.46 -24.11 -14.89
N GLY A 220 8.15 -23.25 -13.91
CA GLY A 220 8.97 -23.06 -12.72
C GLY A 220 9.00 -24.34 -11.86
N ASP A 221 10.16 -24.66 -11.29
CA ASP A 221 10.28 -25.73 -10.30
C ASP A 221 9.47 -25.34 -9.05
N TRP A 222 8.51 -26.19 -8.69
CA TRP A 222 7.64 -26.04 -7.51
C TRP A 222 8.28 -26.65 -6.27
#